data_f5c50857fda9fd3c5d774f95381bbbd8
#
_entry.id   f5c50857fda9fd3c5d774f95381bbbd8
#
_cell.length_a   1.000
_cell.length_b   1.000
_cell.length_c   1.000
_cell.angle_alpha   90.00
_cell.angle_beta   90.00
_cell.angle_gamma   90.00
#
_symmetry.space_group_name_H-M   'P 1'
#
loop_
_entity.id
_entity.type
_entity.pdbx_description
1 polymer ?
#
loop_
_entity_poly.entity_id
_entity_poly.type
_entity_poly.pdbx_seq_one_letter_code
_entity_poly.pdbx_strand_id
1 'polypeptide(L)'
;MQPEYRSALNRDVPPARDGEFRPVSIGPLVVWPPVILAPMAGVTNYPFRRLCRRFGAALYVSEMVTARPLVAGNPRTLRLAGFGPDE
;
A
#
# COMPACT_ATOMS: atom_id res chain seq x y z
N MET A 1 6.91 -9.85 9.01
CA MET A 1 7.98 -9.38 8.10
C MET A 1 8.81 -10.55 7.64
N GLN A 2 9.14 -10.61 6.38
CA GLN A 2 9.92 -11.71 5.82
C GLN A 2 11.39 -11.58 6.21
N PRO A 3 12.04 -12.67 6.69
CA PRO A 3 13.46 -12.62 7.06
C PRO A 3 14.37 -12.19 5.89
N GLU A 4 14.10 -12.64 4.68
CA GLU A 4 14.89 -12.30 3.50
C GLU A 4 14.84 -10.82 3.15
N TYR A 5 13.82 -10.11 3.58
CA TYR A 5 13.70 -8.68 3.39
C TYR A 5 14.83 -7.92 4.09
N ARG A 6 15.32 -8.43 5.20
CA ARG A 6 16.35 -7.78 6.01
C ARG A 6 17.78 -8.11 5.57
N SER A 7 17.95 -9.15 4.79
CA SER A 7 19.27 -9.78 4.63
C SER A 7 20.27 -8.94 3.83
N ALA A 8 19.80 -8.18 2.84
CA ALA A 8 20.72 -7.50 1.91
C ALA A 8 20.96 -6.03 2.26
N LEU A 9 19.87 -5.28 2.48
CA LEU A 9 19.96 -3.84 2.64
C LEU A 9 19.90 -3.37 4.09
N ASN A 10 19.24 -4.13 4.95
CA ASN A 10 18.94 -3.70 6.30
C ASN A 10 19.56 -4.59 7.38
N ARG A 11 20.62 -5.30 7.05
CA ARG A 11 21.22 -6.24 8.02
C ARG A 11 21.78 -5.55 9.26
N ASP A 12 22.23 -4.32 9.11
CA ASP A 12 22.83 -3.56 10.20
C ASP A 12 21.80 -2.66 10.91
N VAL A 13 20.55 -2.71 10.48
CA VAL A 13 19.45 -1.94 11.07
C VAL A 13 18.59 -2.88 11.91
N PRO A 14 18.51 -2.68 13.23
CA PRO A 14 17.67 -3.53 14.06
C PRO A 14 16.19 -3.33 13.72
N PRO A 15 15.35 -4.37 13.91
CA PRO A 15 13.91 -4.19 13.75
C PRO A 15 13.37 -3.26 14.84
N ALA A 16 12.20 -2.68 14.57
CA ALA A 16 11.52 -1.87 15.55
C ALA A 16 11.19 -2.71 16.79
N ARG A 17 11.34 -2.11 17.96
CA ARG A 17 10.97 -2.73 19.23
C ARG A 17 9.47 -2.63 19.45
N ASP A 18 8.93 -3.55 20.22
CA ASP A 18 7.52 -3.50 20.59
C ASP A 18 7.24 -2.18 21.30
N GLY A 19 6.20 -1.48 20.84
CA GLY A 19 5.80 -0.18 21.38
C GLY A 19 6.64 1.01 20.91
N GLU A 20 7.68 0.80 20.10
CA GLU A 20 8.48 1.89 19.55
C GLU A 20 7.66 2.78 18.61
N PHE A 21 6.78 2.16 17.82
CA PHE A 21 5.84 2.88 16.96
C PHE A 21 4.42 2.49 17.35
N ARG A 22 3.50 3.44 17.20
CA ARG A 22 2.10 3.20 17.49
C ARG A 22 1.31 3.06 16.20
N PRO A 23 0.24 2.25 16.19
CA PRO A 23 -0.67 2.21 15.06
C PRO A 23 -1.26 3.59 14.78
N VAL A 24 -1.56 3.86 13.52
CA VAL A 24 -2.28 5.06 13.11
C VAL A 24 -3.76 4.72 12.99
N SER A 25 -4.62 5.52 13.63
CA SER A 25 -6.07 5.37 13.51
C SER A 25 -6.61 6.37 12.49
N ILE A 26 -7.32 5.86 11.49
CA ILE A 26 -7.99 6.66 10.46
C ILE A 26 -9.46 6.28 10.50
N GLY A 27 -10.28 7.04 11.24
CA GLY A 27 -11.65 6.64 11.50
C GLY A 27 -11.70 5.27 12.16
N PRO A 28 -12.46 4.32 11.63
CA PRO A 28 -12.52 2.96 12.17
C PRO A 28 -11.31 2.08 11.80
N LEU A 29 -10.41 2.57 10.93
CA LEU A 29 -9.25 1.81 10.49
C LEU A 29 -8.08 1.98 11.44
N VAL A 30 -7.46 0.86 11.79
CA VAL A 30 -6.21 0.85 12.54
C VAL A 30 -5.11 0.36 11.60
N VAL A 31 -4.13 1.21 11.35
CA VAL A 31 -3.07 0.94 10.37
C VAL A 31 -1.78 0.57 11.10
N TRP A 32 -1.30 -0.63 10.88
CA TRP A 32 -0.03 -1.12 11.37
C TRP A 32 0.66 -1.97 10.27
N PRO A 33 1.93 -1.77 9.96
CA PRO A 33 2.79 -0.68 10.48
C PRO A 33 2.27 0.70 10.06
N PRO A 34 2.65 1.78 10.77
CA PRO A 34 2.15 3.13 10.50
C PRO A 34 2.83 3.75 9.28
N VAL A 35 2.75 3.07 8.16
CA VAL A 35 3.34 3.47 6.88
C VAL A 35 2.27 3.34 5.81
N ILE A 36 2.12 4.37 5.02
CA ILE A 36 1.15 4.41 3.94
C ILE A 36 1.89 4.52 2.62
N LEU A 37 1.60 3.61 1.69
CA LEU A 37 2.14 3.70 0.34
C LEU A 37 1.45 4.84 -0.39
N ALA A 38 2.26 5.82 -0.82
CA ALA A 38 1.74 6.99 -1.54
C ALA A 38 1.22 6.60 -2.93
N PRO A 39 0.20 7.31 -3.45
CA PRO A 39 -0.25 7.11 -4.82
C PRO A 39 0.80 7.58 -5.81
N MET A 40 1.12 6.75 -6.80
CA MET A 40 2.13 7.06 -7.80
C MET A 40 1.63 6.63 -9.18
N ALA A 41 1.47 7.59 -10.08
CA ALA A 41 1.00 7.32 -11.44
C ALA A 41 1.94 6.35 -12.15
N GLY A 42 1.35 5.34 -12.80
CA GLY A 42 2.10 4.29 -13.49
C GLY A 42 2.78 3.29 -12.58
N VAL A 43 2.69 3.43 -11.26
CA VAL A 43 3.38 2.59 -10.30
C VAL A 43 2.41 1.85 -9.38
N THR A 44 1.51 2.57 -8.70
CA THR A 44 0.63 1.97 -7.70
C THR A 44 -0.62 1.33 -8.29
N ASN A 45 -0.43 0.48 -9.29
CA ASN A 45 -1.49 -0.36 -9.83
C ASN A 45 -1.73 -1.57 -8.90
N TYR A 46 -2.78 -2.35 -9.18
CA TYR A 46 -3.12 -3.48 -8.34
C TYR A 46 -1.99 -4.50 -8.15
N PRO A 47 -1.28 -4.93 -9.21
CA PRO A 47 -0.17 -5.86 -9.02
C PRO A 47 0.93 -5.33 -8.11
N PHE A 48 1.26 -4.05 -8.21
CA PHE A 48 2.28 -3.43 -7.35
C PHE A 48 1.80 -3.36 -5.90
N ARG A 49 0.55 -2.94 -5.67
CA ARG A 49 -0.02 -2.89 -4.33
C ARG A 49 -0.05 -4.27 -3.69
N ARG A 50 -0.39 -5.29 -4.47
CA ARG A 50 -0.39 -6.68 -4.00
C ARG A 50 1.01 -7.12 -3.57
N LEU A 51 2.02 -6.75 -4.35
CA LEU A 51 3.41 -7.03 -4.00
C LEU A 51 3.81 -6.33 -2.70
N CYS A 52 3.47 -5.05 -2.56
CA CYS A 52 3.76 -4.31 -1.32
C CYS A 52 3.08 -4.95 -0.12
N ARG A 53 1.87 -5.45 -0.27
CA ARG A 53 1.17 -6.14 0.81
C ARG A 53 1.92 -7.39 1.27
N ARG A 54 2.49 -8.15 0.34
CA ARG A 54 3.30 -9.32 0.69
C ARG A 54 4.50 -8.98 1.55
N PHE A 55 5.00 -7.75 1.46
CA PHE A 55 6.11 -7.26 2.26
C PHE A 55 5.66 -6.42 3.45
N GLY A 56 4.39 -6.48 3.81
CA GLY A 56 3.90 -5.91 5.05
C GLY A 56 3.21 -4.56 4.94
N ALA A 57 2.94 -4.06 3.74
CA ALA A 57 2.19 -2.82 3.60
C ALA A 57 0.79 -2.97 4.20
N ALA A 58 0.42 -2.03 5.07
CA ALA A 58 -0.86 -2.06 5.76
C ALA A 58 -1.92 -1.20 5.09
N LEU A 59 -1.51 -0.08 4.50
CA LEU A 59 -2.40 0.81 3.77
C LEU A 59 -1.68 1.34 2.53
N TYR A 60 -2.39 1.40 1.43
CA TYR A 60 -1.85 1.90 0.18
C TYR A 60 -2.96 2.57 -0.61
N VAL A 61 -2.57 3.51 -1.47
CA VAL A 61 -3.49 4.33 -2.24
C VAL A 61 -3.30 4.04 -3.72
N SER A 62 -4.40 3.89 -4.45
CA SER A 62 -4.36 3.67 -5.89
C SER A 62 -3.83 4.90 -6.62
N GLU A 63 -3.55 4.74 -7.92
CA GLU A 63 -3.21 5.87 -8.76
C GLU A 63 -4.34 6.91 -8.78
N MET A 64 -3.97 8.16 -9.03
CA MET A 64 -4.95 9.22 -9.23
C MET A 64 -5.76 8.93 -10.49
N VAL A 65 -7.07 9.07 -10.40
CA VAL A 65 -7.97 8.92 -11.54
C VAL A 65 -8.72 10.23 -11.79
N THR A 66 -9.01 10.49 -13.06
CA THR A 66 -9.78 11.67 -13.44
C THR A 66 -11.27 11.37 -13.27
N ALA A 67 -12.00 12.30 -12.68
CA ALA A 67 -13.41 12.08 -12.34
C ALA A 67 -14.29 11.88 -13.58
N ARG A 68 -14.09 12.70 -14.62
CA ARG A 68 -14.93 12.61 -15.83
C ARG A 68 -14.88 11.25 -16.51
N PRO A 69 -13.69 10.71 -16.85
CA PRO A 69 -13.63 9.35 -17.39
C PRO A 69 -14.18 8.28 -16.46
N LEU A 70 -14.02 8.45 -15.15
CA LEU A 70 -14.57 7.51 -14.18
C LEU A 70 -16.09 7.47 -14.24
N VAL A 71 -16.72 8.63 -14.24
CA VAL A 71 -18.18 8.75 -14.33
C VAL A 71 -18.69 8.22 -15.67
N ALA A 72 -17.96 8.45 -16.75
CA ALA A 72 -18.31 7.97 -18.08
C ALA A 72 -18.10 6.46 -18.26
N GLY A 73 -17.54 5.77 -17.29
CA GLY A 73 -17.34 4.33 -17.36
C GLY A 73 -16.16 3.89 -18.22
N ASN A 74 -15.16 4.75 -18.39
CA ASN A 74 -13.97 4.42 -19.16
C ASN A 74 -13.28 3.18 -18.58
N PRO A 75 -13.05 2.11 -19.40
CA PRO A 75 -12.53 0.84 -18.86
C PRO A 75 -11.15 0.97 -18.21
N ARG A 76 -10.26 1.79 -18.79
CA ARG A 76 -8.93 2.02 -18.22
C ARG A 76 -9.03 2.70 -16.86
N THR A 77 -9.87 3.73 -16.75
CA THR A 77 -10.06 4.47 -15.50
C THR A 77 -10.68 3.58 -14.44
N LEU A 78 -11.65 2.75 -14.81
CA LEU A 78 -12.26 1.78 -13.88
C LEU A 78 -11.23 0.78 -13.37
N ARG A 79 -10.32 0.32 -14.23
CA ARG A 79 -9.24 -0.58 -13.80
C ARG A 79 -8.29 0.11 -12.82
N LEU A 80 -7.95 1.37 -13.06
CA LEU A 80 -7.07 2.13 -12.16
C LEU A 80 -7.71 2.35 -10.79
N ALA A 81 -9.03 2.56 -10.75
CA ALA A 81 -9.77 2.74 -9.51
C ALA A 81 -10.12 1.42 -8.81
N GLY A 82 -9.95 0.29 -9.50
CA GLY A 82 -10.30 -1.02 -9.01
C GLY A 82 -9.37 -1.53 -7.92
N PHE A 83 -9.85 -2.52 -7.20
CA PHE A 83 -9.07 -3.19 -6.16
C PHE A 83 -9.35 -4.69 -6.20
N GLY A 84 -8.44 -5.46 -5.62
CA GLY A 84 -8.58 -6.90 -5.57
C GLY A 84 -9.27 -7.37 -4.30
N PRO A 85 -9.66 -8.65 -4.25
CA PRO A 85 -10.37 -9.21 -3.10
C PRO A 85 -9.51 -9.27 -1.83
N ASP A 86 -8.21 -9.15 -1.98
CA ASP A 86 -7.26 -9.20 -0.87
C ASP A 86 -6.91 -7.81 -0.30
N GLU A 87 -7.53 -6.76 -0.82
CA GLU A 87 -7.31 -5.39 -0.35
C GLU A 87 -8.32 -4.92 0.69
#